data_0c29cc172ae4a2b4045594d04d878b3f
#
_entry.id   0c29cc172ae4a2b4045594d04d878b3f
#
_cell.length_a   1.000
_cell.length_b   1.000
_cell.length_c   1.000
_cell.angle_alpha   90.00
_cell.angle_beta   90.00
_cell.angle_gamma   90.00
#
_symmetry.space_group_name_H-M   'P 1'
#
loop_
_entity.id
_entity.type
_entity.pdbx_description
1 polymer ?
#
loop_
_entity_poly.entity_id
_entity_poly.type
_entity_poly.pdbx_seq_one_letter_code
_entity_poly.pdbx_strand_id
1 'polypeptide(L)'
;MTKHSDVVVVGAGPGGLACSMLLAKAGVNVTILEKSDGVGGRTRVFEKDGFKYDNGPTFFHYPEIAEEIFEALGLDAREELGLIELNPNYRLVFGAGGSIDASTDLEDMVSQIRELCGEENANGFRKYIEDNRTKLNLSKNCLNSPWRGPTDLLSRRALRVARVLRPWRSVSTDLSKVFSDERMQLAMSFQTKYLGMSPFQAPSLFTILAYLEYEHGVFHVEGGLGTITQKMAEIARGLGVDIRLNEPVNDFVFEGKKVVGVVTDNDTYTADKFVMNVDFATGMKGLIPDKLRKKWSDKKLDEKSYSCSTYMLYLGLDKQYDAPHHQIYAAKDYQKNLREVTENKVTWDDPSIYVQNACVTDPTMAPEGHSTIYVLVPASSSHEGIDWEEIKHDYMDVILKQMENLGFEGIKDHIVSQTIVTPDDWASRDIYKGAVFNLAHGLDQMLWRRPQNKFEELESLYLVGGGTHPGSGLPTILESGRISAKLICADLGIIPDWNGKDTWFEDIKRPRVATNQKPKISNT
;
A
#
# COMPACT_ATOMS: atom_id res chain seq x y z
N MET A 1 -22.92 24.11 -14.14
CA MET A 1 -23.22 24.95 -12.94
C MET A 1 -22.06 24.81 -11.96
N THR A 2 -21.68 25.88 -11.24
CA THR A 2 -20.64 25.74 -10.20
C THR A 2 -21.24 25.12 -8.96
N LYS A 3 -20.67 24.00 -8.47
CA LYS A 3 -21.07 23.32 -7.23
C LYS A 3 -20.00 23.61 -6.17
N HIS A 4 -20.42 23.93 -4.97
CA HIS A 4 -19.50 24.25 -3.87
C HIS A 4 -19.60 23.22 -2.75
N SER A 5 -18.44 22.81 -2.23
CA SER A 5 -18.25 21.95 -1.05
C SER A 5 -17.15 22.54 -0.17
N ASP A 6 -17.06 22.13 1.10
CA ASP A 6 -15.91 22.53 1.92
C ASP A 6 -14.63 21.83 1.41
N VAL A 7 -14.78 20.56 1.04
CA VAL A 7 -13.68 19.72 0.52
C VAL A 7 -14.11 18.95 -0.72
N VAL A 8 -13.29 18.99 -1.77
CA VAL A 8 -13.41 18.10 -2.93
C VAL A 8 -12.26 17.09 -2.92
N VAL A 9 -12.60 15.80 -3.06
CA VAL A 9 -11.66 14.69 -3.12
C VAL A 9 -11.66 14.10 -4.53
N VAL A 10 -10.50 14.03 -5.16
CA VAL A 10 -10.33 13.49 -6.51
C VAL A 10 -9.84 12.04 -6.39
N GLY A 11 -10.74 11.09 -6.70
CA GLY A 11 -10.52 9.65 -6.65
C GLY A 11 -11.06 8.98 -5.39
N ALA A 12 -11.90 7.95 -5.59
CA ALA A 12 -12.54 7.14 -4.54
C ALA A 12 -11.74 5.87 -4.18
N GLY A 13 -10.41 5.94 -4.17
CA GLY A 13 -9.56 4.88 -3.62
C GLY A 13 -9.59 4.87 -2.09
N PRO A 14 -8.98 3.84 -1.42
CA PRO A 14 -9.08 3.66 0.03
C PRO A 14 -8.61 4.87 0.85
N GLY A 15 -7.55 5.56 0.42
CA GLY A 15 -7.06 6.77 1.12
C GLY A 15 -8.04 7.95 1.04
N GLY A 16 -8.64 8.16 -0.14
CA GLY A 16 -9.66 9.20 -0.36
C GLY A 16 -10.92 8.93 0.44
N LEU A 17 -11.38 7.67 0.47
CA LEU A 17 -12.54 7.25 1.28
C LEU A 17 -12.27 7.42 2.77
N ALA A 18 -11.11 6.98 3.29
CA ALA A 18 -10.75 7.16 4.69
C ALA A 18 -10.70 8.64 5.10
N CYS A 19 -10.10 9.49 4.26
CA CYS A 19 -10.06 10.93 4.47
C CYS A 19 -11.49 11.52 4.52
N SER A 20 -12.34 11.13 3.57
CA SER A 20 -13.71 11.65 3.43
C SER A 20 -14.62 11.25 4.59
N MET A 21 -14.56 9.98 5.04
CA MET A 21 -15.32 9.51 6.20
C MET A 21 -14.97 10.32 7.46
N LEU A 22 -13.67 10.51 7.73
CA LEU A 22 -13.21 11.24 8.90
C LEU A 22 -13.56 12.73 8.83
N LEU A 23 -13.49 13.36 7.65
CA LEU A 23 -13.91 14.75 7.46
C LEU A 23 -15.42 14.92 7.65
N ALA A 24 -16.23 14.03 7.04
CA ALA A 24 -17.68 14.06 7.21
C ALA A 24 -18.09 13.84 8.68
N LYS A 25 -17.44 12.93 9.41
CA LYS A 25 -17.62 12.75 10.85
C LYS A 25 -17.31 14.02 11.64
N ALA A 26 -16.35 14.83 11.18
CA ALA A 26 -16.03 16.13 11.77
C ALA A 26 -16.98 17.26 11.32
N GLY A 27 -18.05 16.96 10.57
CA GLY A 27 -19.05 17.94 10.10
C GLY A 27 -18.63 18.72 8.85
N VAL A 28 -17.64 18.27 8.10
CA VAL A 28 -17.17 18.88 6.84
C VAL A 28 -18.02 18.38 5.68
N ASN A 29 -18.48 19.25 4.80
CA ASN A 29 -19.21 18.89 3.58
C ASN A 29 -18.21 18.43 2.49
N VAL A 30 -18.24 17.14 2.14
CA VAL A 30 -17.29 16.50 1.25
C VAL A 30 -17.96 15.99 -0.02
N THR A 31 -17.36 16.30 -1.17
CA THR A 31 -17.69 15.67 -2.46
C THR A 31 -16.50 14.86 -2.96
N ILE A 32 -16.73 13.59 -3.35
CA ILE A 32 -15.75 12.74 -4.02
C ILE A 32 -16.09 12.67 -5.51
N LEU A 33 -15.10 12.89 -6.37
CA LEU A 33 -15.20 12.75 -7.83
C LEU A 33 -14.35 11.53 -8.24
N GLU A 34 -15.01 10.51 -8.79
CA GLU A 34 -14.37 9.26 -9.24
C GLU A 34 -14.61 9.07 -10.73
N LYS A 35 -13.52 8.81 -11.49
CA LYS A 35 -13.59 8.62 -12.94
C LYS A 35 -14.30 7.33 -13.36
N SER A 36 -14.23 6.30 -12.52
CA SER A 36 -14.77 4.97 -12.80
C SER A 36 -16.24 4.86 -12.42
N ASP A 37 -16.87 3.77 -12.85
CA ASP A 37 -18.23 3.36 -12.51
C ASP A 37 -18.38 2.78 -11.10
N GLY A 38 -17.28 2.67 -10.34
CA GLY A 38 -17.25 2.14 -8.97
C GLY A 38 -16.07 2.67 -8.16
N VAL A 39 -16.18 2.56 -6.84
CA VAL A 39 -15.17 2.95 -5.88
C VAL A 39 -14.06 1.91 -5.74
N GLY A 40 -12.95 2.26 -5.07
CA GLY A 40 -11.89 1.36 -4.66
C GLY A 40 -10.59 1.50 -5.46
N GLY A 41 -10.63 2.04 -6.67
CA GLY A 41 -9.44 2.19 -7.50
C GLY A 41 -8.69 0.87 -7.66
N ARG A 42 -7.42 0.80 -7.25
CA ARG A 42 -6.60 -0.43 -7.31
C ARG A 42 -7.02 -1.53 -6.32
N THR A 43 -7.83 -1.21 -5.32
CA THR A 43 -8.34 -2.19 -4.34
C THR A 43 -9.69 -2.77 -4.77
N ARG A 44 -10.22 -2.39 -5.93
CA ARG A 44 -11.52 -2.85 -6.43
C ARG A 44 -11.53 -4.35 -6.70
N VAL A 45 -12.66 -5.02 -6.43
CA VAL A 45 -12.98 -6.34 -6.98
C VAL A 45 -13.55 -6.17 -8.38
N PHE A 46 -13.21 -7.05 -9.31
CA PHE A 46 -13.88 -7.17 -10.59
C PHE A 46 -14.42 -8.58 -10.80
N GLU A 47 -15.46 -8.71 -11.62
CA GLU A 47 -16.08 -9.97 -11.94
C GLU A 47 -15.95 -10.25 -13.43
N LYS A 48 -15.66 -11.51 -13.79
CA LYS A 48 -15.62 -12.00 -15.16
C LYS A 48 -16.07 -13.45 -15.20
N ASP A 49 -17.02 -13.75 -16.09
CA ASP A 49 -17.53 -15.12 -16.32
C ASP A 49 -18.04 -15.80 -15.02
N GLY A 50 -18.56 -15.02 -14.05
CA GLY A 50 -19.05 -15.49 -12.75
C GLY A 50 -17.97 -15.67 -11.69
N PHE A 51 -16.71 -15.37 -11.99
CA PHE A 51 -15.57 -15.39 -11.06
C PHE A 51 -15.25 -13.98 -10.56
N LYS A 52 -15.00 -13.84 -9.26
CA LYS A 52 -14.59 -12.57 -8.63
C LYS A 52 -13.10 -12.58 -8.36
N TYR A 53 -12.47 -11.44 -8.57
CA TYR A 53 -11.04 -11.26 -8.38
C TYR A 53 -10.73 -9.94 -7.70
N ASP A 54 -9.84 -9.95 -6.73
CA ASP A 54 -9.19 -8.75 -6.25
C ASP A 54 -8.28 -8.16 -7.34
N ASN A 55 -8.48 -6.90 -7.72
CA ASN A 55 -7.65 -6.28 -8.77
C ASN A 55 -6.21 -6.00 -8.31
N GLY A 56 -5.99 -5.85 -7.01
CA GLY A 56 -4.70 -5.47 -6.44
C GLY A 56 -4.35 -6.22 -5.15
N PRO A 57 -4.42 -5.59 -3.96
CA PRO A 57 -4.02 -6.24 -2.72
C PRO A 57 -4.95 -7.41 -2.38
N THR A 58 -4.35 -8.49 -1.89
CA THR A 58 -5.04 -9.70 -1.42
C THR A 58 -4.70 -10.03 0.03
N PHE A 59 -3.60 -9.45 0.56
CA PHE A 59 -3.21 -9.52 1.95
C PHE A 59 -3.78 -8.33 2.72
N PHE A 60 -4.66 -8.57 3.67
CA PHE A 60 -5.03 -7.59 4.67
C PHE A 60 -4.32 -7.91 5.98
N HIS A 61 -3.21 -7.25 6.20
CA HIS A 61 -2.42 -7.35 7.42
C HIS A 61 -2.44 -6.02 8.18
N TYR A 62 -2.16 -6.08 9.48
CA TYR A 62 -2.15 -4.92 10.38
C TYR A 62 -3.48 -4.14 10.33
N PRO A 63 -4.61 -4.80 10.68
CA PRO A 63 -5.94 -4.21 10.62
C PRO A 63 -6.13 -3.04 11.59
N GLU A 64 -5.25 -2.86 12.57
CA GLU A 64 -5.36 -1.85 13.63
C GLU A 64 -5.54 -0.42 13.10
N ILE A 65 -4.96 -0.09 11.92
CA ILE A 65 -5.18 1.24 11.34
C ILE A 65 -6.62 1.40 10.86
N ALA A 66 -7.20 0.37 10.25
CA ALA A 66 -8.61 0.37 9.89
C ALA A 66 -9.50 0.38 11.14
N GLU A 67 -9.17 -0.44 12.15
CA GLU A 67 -9.87 -0.48 13.43
C GLU A 67 -9.90 0.92 14.08
N GLU A 68 -8.76 1.61 14.16
CA GLU A 68 -8.68 2.98 14.70
C GLU A 68 -9.53 3.99 13.89
N ILE A 69 -9.64 3.83 12.57
CA ILE A 69 -10.48 4.70 11.72
C ILE A 69 -11.96 4.41 11.96
N PHE A 70 -12.36 3.14 12.01
CA PHE A 70 -13.75 2.75 12.24
C PHE A 70 -14.20 3.09 13.67
N GLU A 71 -13.35 2.88 14.68
CA GLU A 71 -13.60 3.31 16.05
C GLU A 71 -13.84 4.83 16.14
N ALA A 72 -13.08 5.62 15.39
CA ALA A 72 -13.30 7.07 15.28
C ALA A 72 -14.69 7.44 14.74
N LEU A 73 -15.32 6.53 13.99
CA LEU A 73 -16.70 6.68 13.50
C LEU A 73 -17.74 6.09 14.45
N GLY A 74 -17.31 5.38 15.50
CA GLY A 74 -18.18 4.64 16.43
C GLY A 74 -18.59 3.27 15.93
N LEU A 75 -17.78 2.65 15.05
CA LEU A 75 -18.01 1.36 14.39
C LEU A 75 -16.92 0.35 14.77
N ASP A 76 -17.24 -0.95 14.71
CA ASP A 76 -16.27 -2.03 14.80
C ASP A 76 -15.84 -2.47 13.41
N ALA A 77 -14.54 -2.30 13.08
CA ALA A 77 -14.02 -2.65 11.77
C ALA A 77 -14.09 -4.16 11.48
N ARG A 78 -13.91 -5.02 12.49
CA ARG A 78 -13.94 -6.48 12.29
C ARG A 78 -15.33 -6.96 11.92
N GLU A 79 -16.37 -6.42 12.58
CA GLU A 79 -17.77 -6.70 12.27
C GLU A 79 -18.18 -6.11 10.93
N GLU A 80 -17.89 -4.82 10.70
CA GLU A 80 -18.30 -4.10 9.49
C GLU A 80 -17.65 -4.64 8.22
N LEU A 81 -16.42 -5.13 8.31
CA LEU A 81 -15.65 -5.65 7.18
C LEU A 81 -15.74 -7.18 7.04
N GLY A 82 -16.28 -7.90 8.03
CA GLY A 82 -16.33 -9.36 8.01
C GLY A 82 -14.94 -9.97 7.89
N LEU A 83 -14.00 -9.56 8.76
CA LEU A 83 -12.60 -10.03 8.69
C LEU A 83 -12.50 -11.50 9.07
N ILE A 84 -11.94 -12.30 8.19
CA ILE A 84 -11.65 -13.74 8.37
C ILE A 84 -10.14 -13.88 8.57
N GLU A 85 -9.72 -14.30 9.78
CA GLU A 85 -8.31 -14.60 10.05
C GLU A 85 -7.90 -15.89 9.34
N LEU A 86 -6.79 -15.85 8.62
CA LEU A 86 -6.27 -17.00 7.87
C LEU A 86 -5.31 -17.82 8.73
N ASN A 87 -5.44 -19.15 8.65
CA ASN A 87 -4.52 -20.09 9.28
C ASN A 87 -4.28 -21.30 8.37
N PRO A 88 -3.07 -21.47 7.82
CA PRO A 88 -1.92 -20.57 7.95
C PRO A 88 -2.16 -19.21 7.26
N ASN A 89 -1.43 -18.19 7.70
CA ASN A 89 -1.41 -16.89 7.04
C ASN A 89 -1.06 -17.03 5.55
N TYR A 90 -0.04 -17.83 5.28
CA TYR A 90 0.38 -18.28 3.95
C TYR A 90 1.37 -19.44 4.07
N ARG A 91 1.52 -20.21 3.00
CA ARG A 91 2.62 -21.18 2.83
C ARG A 91 3.73 -20.54 2.00
N LEU A 92 4.96 -20.54 2.54
CA LEU A 92 6.17 -20.13 1.82
C LEU A 92 6.95 -21.39 1.41
N VAL A 93 7.06 -21.64 0.11
CA VAL A 93 7.79 -22.75 -0.48
C VAL A 93 9.13 -22.24 -1.00
N PHE A 94 10.23 -22.86 -0.57
CA PHE A 94 11.57 -22.48 -1.00
C PHE A 94 12.03 -23.34 -2.17
N GLY A 95 12.39 -22.73 -3.28
CA GLY A 95 13.02 -23.42 -4.41
C GLY A 95 14.35 -24.09 -4.04
N ALA A 96 14.98 -23.64 -2.94
CA ALA A 96 16.13 -24.29 -2.31
C ALA A 96 15.77 -25.54 -1.48
N GLY A 97 14.47 -25.83 -1.33
CA GLY A 97 13.92 -26.98 -0.60
C GLY A 97 13.31 -26.64 0.75
N GLY A 98 12.17 -27.28 1.03
CA GLY A 98 11.37 -27.10 2.24
C GLY A 98 10.32 -26.00 2.13
N SER A 99 9.49 -25.90 3.16
CA SER A 99 8.43 -24.89 3.25
C SER A 99 8.18 -24.50 4.72
N ILE A 100 7.50 -23.37 4.91
CA ILE A 100 7.00 -22.89 6.20
C ILE A 100 5.54 -22.49 6.02
N ASP A 101 4.67 -22.94 6.91
CA ASP A 101 3.30 -22.47 7.06
C ASP A 101 3.30 -21.34 8.09
N ALA A 102 3.26 -20.10 7.61
CA ALA A 102 3.33 -18.91 8.45
C ALA A 102 2.06 -18.80 9.32
N SER A 103 2.24 -18.63 10.63
CA SER A 103 1.15 -18.46 11.58
C SER A 103 1.49 -17.45 12.68
N THR A 104 0.48 -17.04 13.44
CA THR A 104 0.66 -16.17 14.61
C THR A 104 1.08 -16.96 15.87
N ASP A 105 1.06 -18.28 15.82
CA ASP A 105 1.53 -19.12 16.93
C ASP A 105 3.07 -19.16 16.94
N LEU A 106 3.66 -18.47 17.91
CA LEU A 106 5.12 -18.36 18.05
C LEU A 106 5.78 -19.73 18.28
N GLU A 107 5.14 -20.64 19.03
CA GLU A 107 5.73 -21.94 19.36
C GLU A 107 5.67 -22.88 18.15
N ASP A 108 4.57 -22.85 17.39
CA ASP A 108 4.44 -23.57 16.14
C ASP A 108 5.51 -23.10 15.14
N MET A 109 5.63 -21.78 14.94
CA MET A 109 6.67 -21.20 14.06
C MET A 109 8.08 -21.61 14.47
N VAL A 110 8.38 -21.55 15.78
CA VAL A 110 9.69 -21.98 16.32
C VAL A 110 9.95 -23.46 16.07
N SER A 111 8.91 -24.31 16.17
CA SER A 111 9.02 -25.75 15.88
C SER A 111 9.31 -26.01 14.41
N GLN A 112 8.55 -25.40 13.50
CA GLN A 112 8.76 -25.51 12.05
C GLN A 112 10.17 -25.04 11.64
N ILE A 113 10.62 -23.91 12.19
CA ILE A 113 11.95 -23.35 11.89
C ILE A 113 13.06 -24.26 12.44
N ARG A 114 12.88 -24.84 13.63
CA ARG A 114 13.84 -25.78 14.22
C ARG A 114 14.01 -27.01 13.32
N GLU A 115 12.92 -27.55 12.81
CA GLU A 115 12.94 -28.71 11.92
C GLU A 115 13.61 -28.37 10.59
N LEU A 116 13.27 -27.24 10.00
CA LEU A 116 13.75 -26.81 8.69
C LEU A 116 15.21 -26.30 8.70
N CYS A 117 15.58 -25.47 9.71
CA CYS A 117 16.82 -24.67 9.72
C CYS A 117 17.65 -24.80 11.02
N GLY A 118 17.22 -25.65 11.96
CA GLY A 118 17.95 -25.91 13.21
C GLY A 118 17.69 -24.90 14.34
N GLU A 119 18.16 -25.25 15.54
CA GLU A 119 17.89 -24.55 16.80
C GLU A 119 18.38 -23.09 16.81
N GLU A 120 19.52 -22.79 16.15
CA GLU A 120 20.06 -21.43 16.08
C GLU A 120 19.07 -20.46 15.41
N ASN A 121 18.49 -20.87 14.27
CA ASN A 121 17.53 -20.06 13.54
C ASN A 121 16.18 -19.97 14.27
N ALA A 122 15.74 -21.01 14.97
CA ALA A 122 14.56 -20.99 15.81
C ALA A 122 14.67 -19.97 16.96
N ASN A 123 15.83 -19.93 17.64
CA ASN A 123 16.11 -18.93 18.67
C ASN A 123 16.27 -17.51 18.05
N GLY A 124 16.83 -17.44 16.84
CA GLY A 124 16.88 -16.23 16.06
C GLY A 124 15.50 -15.63 15.79
N PHE A 125 14.51 -16.48 15.49
CA PHE A 125 13.14 -16.03 15.22
C PHE A 125 12.49 -15.40 16.46
N ARG A 126 12.61 -16.00 17.66
CA ARG A 126 12.12 -15.39 18.91
C ARG A 126 12.70 -13.98 19.12
N LYS A 127 14.02 -13.86 18.95
CA LYS A 127 14.71 -12.57 19.08
C LYS A 127 14.25 -11.56 18.01
N TYR A 128 14.01 -12.02 16.80
CA TYR A 128 13.52 -11.20 15.70
C TYR A 128 12.12 -10.62 16.02
N ILE A 129 11.21 -11.42 16.53
CA ILE A 129 9.85 -10.98 16.94
C ILE A 129 9.94 -9.90 18.03
N GLU A 130 10.74 -10.13 19.08
CA GLU A 130 10.91 -9.17 20.20
C GLU A 130 11.55 -7.84 19.74
N ASP A 131 12.61 -7.88 18.90
CA ASP A 131 13.28 -6.68 18.37
C ASP A 131 12.30 -5.85 17.51
N ASN A 132 11.51 -6.51 16.65
CA ASN A 132 10.57 -5.82 15.77
C ASN A 132 9.30 -5.31 16.49
N ARG A 133 8.83 -5.99 17.53
CA ARG A 133 7.79 -5.47 18.44
C ARG A 133 8.23 -4.15 19.05
N THR A 134 9.47 -4.08 19.51
CA THR A 134 10.06 -2.84 20.03
C THR A 134 10.19 -1.77 18.95
N LYS A 135 10.64 -2.12 17.74
CA LYS A 135 10.75 -1.18 16.60
C LYS A 135 9.39 -0.60 16.24
N LEU A 136 8.35 -1.42 16.10
CA LEU A 136 7.01 -0.95 15.75
C LEU A 136 6.47 0.01 16.81
N ASN A 137 6.51 -0.37 18.09
CA ASN A 137 5.99 0.46 19.19
C ASN A 137 6.66 1.83 19.25
N LEU A 138 7.96 1.91 18.96
CA LEU A 138 8.68 3.18 18.94
C LEU A 138 8.43 3.99 17.66
N SER A 139 8.16 3.34 16.52
CA SER A 139 8.03 3.99 15.21
C SER A 139 6.61 4.47 14.89
N LYS A 140 5.56 3.97 15.55
CA LYS A 140 4.15 4.36 15.31
C LYS A 140 4.00 5.87 15.19
N ASN A 141 4.49 6.64 16.16
CA ASN A 141 4.38 8.10 16.16
C ASN A 141 5.13 8.80 15.00
N CYS A 142 6.10 8.13 14.38
CA CYS A 142 6.79 8.67 13.20
C CYS A 142 6.01 8.41 11.91
N LEU A 143 5.32 7.28 11.82
CA LEU A 143 4.50 6.89 10.68
C LEU A 143 3.18 7.67 10.66
N ASN A 144 2.55 7.85 11.81
CA ASN A 144 1.24 8.49 11.96
C ASN A 144 1.29 10.04 11.98
N SER A 145 2.45 10.63 11.74
CA SER A 145 2.63 12.10 11.84
C SER A 145 3.20 12.68 10.57
N PRO A 146 2.74 13.87 10.13
CA PRO A 146 3.31 14.52 8.96
C PRO A 146 4.77 14.93 9.21
N TRP A 147 5.57 14.92 8.14
CA TRP A 147 6.94 15.42 8.14
C TRP A 147 7.00 16.74 7.39
N ARG A 148 7.59 17.78 8.01
CA ARG A 148 7.63 19.14 7.45
C ARG A 148 8.99 19.48 6.85
N GLY A 149 10.04 18.76 7.27
CA GLY A 149 11.39 19.00 6.79
C GLY A 149 12.46 18.26 7.58
N PRO A 150 13.74 18.43 7.22
CA PRO A 150 14.85 17.73 7.85
C PRO A 150 15.00 18.08 9.36
N THR A 151 14.50 19.22 9.80
CA THR A 151 14.51 19.62 11.23
C THR A 151 13.66 18.70 12.10
N ASP A 152 12.67 17.99 11.53
CA ASP A 152 11.86 17.03 12.28
C ASP A 152 12.69 15.79 12.72
N LEU A 153 13.85 15.52 12.10
CA LEU A 153 14.79 14.51 12.59
C LEU A 153 15.37 14.85 13.98
N LEU A 154 15.38 16.12 14.36
CA LEU A 154 15.82 16.56 15.68
C LEU A 154 14.69 16.49 16.73
N SER A 155 13.49 16.12 16.32
CA SER A 155 12.36 15.95 17.24
C SER A 155 12.63 14.79 18.21
N ARG A 156 12.07 14.88 19.42
CA ARG A 156 12.19 13.82 20.45
C ARG A 156 11.70 12.47 19.92
N ARG A 157 10.67 12.45 19.05
CA ARG A 157 10.15 11.24 18.41
C ARG A 157 11.19 10.60 17.49
N ALA A 158 11.81 11.37 16.59
CA ALA A 158 12.80 10.88 15.64
C ALA A 158 14.09 10.42 16.33
N LEU A 159 14.61 11.18 17.29
CA LEU A 159 15.82 10.82 18.06
C LEU A 159 15.62 9.54 18.87
N ARG A 160 14.41 9.32 19.42
CA ARG A 160 14.09 8.10 20.18
C ARG A 160 14.13 6.85 19.32
N VAL A 161 13.67 6.92 18.07
CA VAL A 161 13.61 5.77 17.16
C VAL A 161 14.86 5.57 16.31
N ALA A 162 15.67 6.59 16.08
CA ALA A 162 16.82 6.54 15.18
C ALA A 162 17.81 5.39 15.52
N ARG A 163 18.03 5.12 16.80
CA ARG A 163 18.92 4.05 17.26
C ARG A 163 18.36 2.65 17.04
N VAL A 164 17.05 2.51 17.12
CA VAL A 164 16.34 1.22 17.00
C VAL A 164 16.09 0.87 15.55
N LEU A 165 15.73 1.84 14.71
CA LEU A 165 15.42 1.64 13.29
C LEU A 165 16.65 1.32 12.43
N ARG A 166 17.86 1.63 12.89
CA ARG A 166 19.12 1.35 12.16
C ARG A 166 19.05 1.71 10.66
N PRO A 167 18.65 2.93 10.29
CA PRO A 167 18.35 3.28 8.90
C PRO A 167 19.56 3.18 7.95
N TRP A 168 20.78 3.09 8.50
CA TRP A 168 22.04 2.92 7.75
C TRP A 168 22.36 1.47 7.38
N ARG A 169 21.51 0.50 7.76
CA ARG A 169 21.63 -0.91 7.38
C ARG A 169 20.53 -1.30 6.42
N SER A 170 20.80 -2.28 5.57
CA SER A 170 19.76 -2.93 4.79
C SER A 170 19.04 -4.02 5.61
N VAL A 171 17.83 -4.39 5.17
CA VAL A 171 17.10 -5.54 5.70
C VAL A 171 17.96 -6.79 5.69
N SER A 172 18.58 -7.12 4.54
CA SER A 172 19.47 -8.28 4.40
C SER A 172 20.63 -8.27 5.38
N THR A 173 21.29 -7.10 5.57
CA THR A 173 22.40 -6.96 6.53
C THR A 173 21.97 -7.15 7.98
N ASP A 174 20.76 -6.74 8.36
CA ASP A 174 20.26 -6.95 9.72
C ASP A 174 19.83 -8.41 9.94
N LEU A 175 19.17 -9.02 8.96
CA LEU A 175 18.73 -10.41 9.06
C LEU A 175 19.87 -11.42 9.07
N SER A 176 20.95 -11.20 8.32
CA SER A 176 22.13 -12.08 8.33
C SER A 176 22.85 -12.15 9.68
N LYS A 177 22.56 -11.22 10.62
CA LYS A 177 23.07 -11.26 12.01
C LYS A 177 22.20 -12.06 12.96
N VAL A 178 20.97 -12.37 12.53
CA VAL A 178 19.97 -13.06 13.32
C VAL A 178 19.78 -14.50 12.84
N PHE A 179 19.87 -14.70 11.53
CA PHE A 179 19.66 -15.99 10.88
C PHE A 179 20.89 -16.41 10.08
N SER A 180 21.38 -17.62 10.33
CA SER A 180 22.47 -18.24 9.58
C SER A 180 21.99 -18.91 8.30
N ASP A 181 20.73 -19.39 8.26
CA ASP A 181 20.13 -20.03 7.08
C ASP A 181 19.53 -18.97 6.13
N GLU A 182 19.88 -19.04 4.84
CA GLU A 182 19.41 -18.09 3.82
C GLU A 182 17.90 -18.18 3.59
N ARG A 183 17.27 -19.34 3.82
CA ARG A 183 15.81 -19.50 3.72
C ARG A 183 15.09 -18.63 4.76
N MET A 184 15.63 -18.58 5.97
CA MET A 184 15.09 -17.71 7.03
C MET A 184 15.31 -16.23 6.74
N GLN A 185 16.48 -15.86 6.19
CA GLN A 185 16.72 -14.49 5.75
C GLN A 185 15.72 -14.08 4.65
N LEU A 186 15.43 -15.00 3.72
CA LEU A 186 14.43 -14.79 2.67
C LEU A 186 13.03 -14.67 3.27
N ALA A 187 12.61 -15.60 4.14
CA ALA A 187 11.29 -15.60 4.77
C ALA A 187 10.98 -14.29 5.51
N MET A 188 11.99 -13.68 6.14
CA MET A 188 11.85 -12.42 6.88
C MET A 188 12.13 -11.17 6.03
N SER A 189 12.33 -11.30 4.72
CA SER A 189 12.69 -10.16 3.85
C SER A 189 11.90 -10.06 2.55
N PHE A 190 11.24 -11.12 2.08
CA PHE A 190 10.51 -11.07 0.80
C PHE A 190 9.39 -10.01 0.81
N GLN A 191 8.88 -9.65 1.97
CA GLN A 191 7.87 -8.59 2.16
C GLN A 191 8.33 -7.22 1.67
N THR A 192 9.64 -7.00 1.51
CA THR A 192 10.14 -5.76 0.88
C THR A 192 9.64 -5.61 -0.57
N LYS A 193 9.23 -6.70 -1.23
CA LYS A 193 8.58 -6.66 -2.54
C LYS A 193 7.23 -5.93 -2.51
N TYR A 194 6.51 -5.94 -1.38
CA TYR A 194 5.27 -5.17 -1.21
C TYR A 194 5.48 -3.65 -1.31
N LEU A 195 6.74 -3.22 -1.18
CA LEU A 195 7.18 -1.84 -1.37
C LEU A 195 7.91 -1.64 -2.71
N GLY A 196 7.97 -2.70 -3.53
CA GLY A 196 8.71 -2.70 -4.79
C GLY A 196 10.21 -2.54 -4.63
N MET A 197 10.81 -3.08 -3.54
CA MET A 197 12.23 -2.93 -3.24
C MET A 197 12.93 -4.26 -3.02
N SER A 198 14.22 -4.30 -3.34
CA SER A 198 15.11 -5.40 -2.96
C SER A 198 15.47 -5.31 -1.46
N PRO A 199 15.52 -6.44 -0.71
CA PRO A 199 15.94 -6.46 0.69
C PRO A 199 17.41 -6.02 0.90
N PHE A 200 18.22 -6.05 -0.16
CA PHE A 200 19.61 -5.58 -0.13
C PHE A 200 19.72 -4.06 -0.12
N GLN A 201 18.70 -3.37 -0.59
CA GLN A 201 18.63 -1.90 -0.66
C GLN A 201 17.64 -1.31 0.34
N ALA A 202 16.60 -2.06 0.70
CA ALA A 202 15.57 -1.63 1.63
C ALA A 202 16.18 -1.36 3.02
N PRO A 203 15.89 -0.20 3.64
CA PRO A 203 16.33 0.10 5.01
C PRO A 203 15.88 -0.94 6.03
N SER A 204 16.70 -1.21 7.04
CA SER A 204 16.44 -2.20 8.11
C SER A 204 15.12 -1.98 8.85
N LEU A 205 14.57 -0.76 8.86
CA LEU A 205 13.21 -0.48 9.35
C LEU A 205 12.18 -1.46 8.78
N PHE A 206 12.30 -1.85 7.51
CA PHE A 206 11.33 -2.71 6.84
C PHE A 206 11.35 -4.18 7.25
N THR A 207 12.22 -4.59 8.19
CA THR A 207 12.08 -5.88 8.88
C THR A 207 10.77 -5.95 9.66
N ILE A 208 10.13 -4.82 9.98
CA ILE A 208 8.81 -4.76 10.61
C ILE A 208 7.72 -5.41 9.74
N LEU A 209 7.85 -5.41 8.40
CA LEU A 209 6.80 -5.91 7.51
C LEU A 209 6.50 -7.40 7.75
N ALA A 210 7.52 -8.25 7.79
CA ALA A 210 7.31 -9.66 8.13
C ALA A 210 6.80 -9.83 9.57
N TYR A 211 7.35 -9.06 10.51
CA TYR A 211 6.87 -9.09 11.89
C TYR A 211 5.35 -8.81 11.99
N LEU A 212 4.81 -7.88 11.20
CA LEU A 212 3.37 -7.58 11.23
C LEU A 212 2.53 -8.82 10.87
N GLU A 213 2.99 -9.65 9.93
CA GLU A 213 2.29 -10.87 9.53
C GLU A 213 2.32 -11.96 10.62
N TYR A 214 3.48 -12.14 11.27
CA TYR A 214 3.66 -13.15 12.32
C TYR A 214 3.06 -12.75 13.68
N GLU A 215 2.89 -11.48 13.95
CA GLU A 215 2.32 -10.99 15.22
C GLU A 215 0.83 -10.69 15.14
N HIS A 216 0.38 -10.11 14.00
CA HIS A 216 -0.99 -9.61 13.85
C HIS A 216 -1.85 -10.44 12.90
N GLY A 217 -1.26 -11.40 12.20
CA GLY A 217 -1.95 -12.27 11.26
C GLY A 217 -2.21 -11.63 9.89
N VAL A 218 -2.80 -12.43 9.01
CA VAL A 218 -3.29 -12.04 7.70
C VAL A 218 -4.77 -12.36 7.62
N PHE A 219 -5.54 -11.43 7.07
CA PHE A 219 -7.00 -11.53 7.00
C PHE A 219 -7.48 -11.54 5.55
N HIS A 220 -8.57 -12.25 5.33
CA HIS A 220 -9.40 -12.16 4.15
C HIS A 220 -10.70 -11.41 4.49
N VAL A 221 -11.38 -10.89 3.48
CA VAL A 221 -12.69 -10.26 3.60
C VAL A 221 -13.65 -10.97 2.66
N GLU A 222 -14.83 -11.34 3.11
CA GLU A 222 -15.83 -12.04 2.30
C GLU A 222 -16.17 -11.21 1.03
N GLY A 223 -16.10 -11.86 -0.12
CA GLY A 223 -16.26 -11.23 -1.44
C GLY A 223 -15.00 -10.52 -1.96
N GLY A 224 -13.86 -10.69 -1.31
CA GLY A 224 -12.56 -10.10 -1.67
C GLY A 224 -12.26 -8.77 -0.96
N LEU A 225 -10.98 -8.37 -0.94
CA LEU A 225 -10.53 -7.16 -0.26
C LEU A 225 -11.15 -5.86 -0.80
N GLY A 226 -11.58 -5.88 -2.05
CA GLY A 226 -12.26 -4.71 -2.64
C GLY A 226 -13.57 -4.35 -1.95
N THR A 227 -14.22 -5.29 -1.25
CA THR A 227 -15.44 -5.02 -0.47
C THR A 227 -15.19 -4.05 0.68
N ILE A 228 -13.97 -3.96 1.21
CA ILE A 228 -13.56 -2.92 2.19
C ILE A 228 -13.91 -1.53 1.68
N THR A 229 -13.54 -1.23 0.44
CA THR A 229 -13.78 0.11 -0.13
C THR A 229 -15.24 0.37 -0.48
N GLN A 230 -15.99 -0.67 -0.83
CA GLN A 230 -17.43 -0.58 -1.00
C GLN A 230 -18.11 -0.23 0.33
N LYS A 231 -17.75 -0.93 1.41
CA LYS A 231 -18.27 -0.67 2.76
C LYS A 231 -17.89 0.74 3.24
N MET A 232 -16.64 1.15 3.02
CA MET A 232 -16.21 2.52 3.33
C MET A 232 -17.02 3.57 2.57
N ALA A 233 -17.36 3.32 1.30
CA ALA A 233 -18.21 4.22 0.52
C ALA A 233 -19.66 4.26 1.01
N GLU A 234 -20.22 3.13 1.47
CA GLU A 234 -21.54 3.07 2.11
C GLU A 234 -21.56 3.92 3.39
N ILE A 235 -20.57 3.73 4.26
CA ILE A 235 -20.41 4.53 5.49
C ILE A 235 -20.23 6.02 5.15
N ALA A 236 -19.40 6.36 4.16
CA ALA A 236 -19.19 7.73 3.73
C ALA A 236 -20.50 8.39 3.27
N ARG A 237 -21.31 7.69 2.45
CA ARG A 237 -22.64 8.17 2.03
C ARG A 237 -23.59 8.33 3.23
N GLY A 238 -23.57 7.39 4.17
CA GLY A 238 -24.34 7.46 5.42
C GLY A 238 -23.97 8.69 6.27
N LEU A 239 -22.74 9.17 6.19
CA LEU A 239 -22.24 10.39 6.83
C LEU A 239 -22.50 11.67 5.99
N GLY A 240 -23.14 11.56 4.82
CA GLY A 240 -23.47 12.69 3.96
C GLY A 240 -22.45 13.05 2.89
N VAL A 241 -21.45 12.21 2.65
CA VAL A 241 -20.47 12.42 1.55
C VAL A 241 -21.17 12.23 0.20
N ASP A 242 -21.06 13.21 -0.70
CA ASP A 242 -21.53 13.12 -2.09
C ASP A 242 -20.48 12.40 -2.96
N ILE A 243 -20.71 11.13 -3.31
CA ILE A 243 -19.81 10.34 -4.15
C ILE A 243 -20.35 10.29 -5.58
N ARG A 244 -19.63 10.91 -6.51
CA ARG A 244 -19.96 10.98 -7.92
C ARG A 244 -19.04 10.07 -8.71
N LEU A 245 -19.66 9.04 -9.30
CA LEU A 245 -19.01 8.09 -10.19
C LEU A 245 -19.11 8.57 -11.64
N ASN A 246 -18.25 8.06 -12.54
CA ASN A 246 -18.17 8.50 -13.93
C ASN A 246 -17.96 10.01 -14.07
N GLU A 247 -17.20 10.60 -13.14
CA GLU A 247 -16.95 12.04 -13.08
C GLU A 247 -15.41 12.29 -13.08
N PRO A 248 -14.74 12.10 -14.23
CA PRO A 248 -13.31 12.30 -14.35
C PRO A 248 -12.94 13.77 -14.15
N VAL A 249 -11.97 14.03 -13.28
CA VAL A 249 -11.36 15.36 -13.15
C VAL A 249 -10.31 15.51 -14.24
N ASN A 250 -10.50 16.50 -15.10
CA ASN A 250 -9.64 16.77 -16.26
C ASN A 250 -8.61 17.86 -15.99
N ASP A 251 -8.90 18.80 -15.07
CA ASP A 251 -8.01 19.91 -14.75
C ASP A 251 -8.28 20.48 -13.35
N PHE A 252 -7.28 21.16 -12.79
CA PHE A 252 -7.40 22.00 -11.61
C PHE A 252 -7.41 23.48 -11.99
N VAL A 253 -8.24 24.27 -11.31
CA VAL A 253 -8.30 25.73 -11.46
C VAL A 253 -7.43 26.41 -10.41
N PHE A 254 -6.59 27.34 -10.82
CA PHE A 254 -5.61 28.00 -9.98
C PHE A 254 -5.79 29.52 -9.93
N GLU A 255 -5.67 30.09 -8.74
CA GLU A 255 -5.42 31.52 -8.51
C GLU A 255 -3.99 31.65 -7.96
N GLY A 256 -3.03 31.95 -8.82
CA GLY A 256 -1.61 31.93 -8.47
C GLY A 256 -1.13 30.52 -8.09
N LYS A 257 -0.84 30.31 -6.81
CA LYS A 257 -0.48 28.99 -6.25
C LYS A 257 -1.59 28.33 -5.44
N LYS A 258 -2.75 28.95 -5.36
CA LYS A 258 -3.91 28.40 -4.66
C LYS A 258 -4.78 27.62 -5.62
N VAL A 259 -5.14 26.38 -5.26
CA VAL A 259 -6.18 25.62 -5.96
C VAL A 259 -7.54 26.16 -5.50
N VAL A 260 -8.40 26.49 -6.45
CA VAL A 260 -9.74 27.06 -6.20
C VAL A 260 -10.87 26.26 -6.82
N GLY A 261 -10.58 25.30 -7.68
CA GLY A 261 -11.57 24.44 -8.31
C GLY A 261 -10.98 23.25 -9.03
N VAL A 262 -11.85 22.36 -9.47
CA VAL A 262 -11.57 21.26 -10.40
C VAL A 262 -12.62 21.24 -11.49
N VAL A 263 -12.23 20.83 -12.71
CA VAL A 263 -13.09 20.77 -13.90
C VAL A 263 -13.25 19.31 -14.28
N THR A 264 -14.50 18.93 -14.53
CA THR A 264 -14.90 17.64 -15.11
C THR A 264 -15.57 17.88 -16.47
N ASP A 265 -15.96 16.82 -17.16
CA ASP A 265 -16.71 16.94 -18.41
C ASP A 265 -18.09 17.61 -18.22
N ASN A 266 -18.67 17.48 -17.03
CA ASN A 266 -20.03 17.90 -16.74
C ASN A 266 -20.12 19.26 -16.04
N ASP A 267 -19.23 19.51 -15.07
CA ASP A 267 -19.34 20.65 -14.15
C ASP A 267 -17.95 21.19 -13.71
N THR A 268 -17.98 22.34 -13.06
CA THR A 268 -16.85 22.86 -12.29
C THR A 268 -17.20 22.81 -10.81
N TYR A 269 -16.34 22.21 -9.99
CA TYR A 269 -16.48 22.11 -8.55
C TYR A 269 -15.50 23.06 -7.85
N THR A 270 -16.02 23.88 -6.94
CA THR A 270 -15.20 24.76 -6.09
C THR A 270 -15.21 24.28 -4.65
N ALA A 271 -14.11 24.50 -3.94
CA ALA A 271 -14.00 24.15 -2.53
C ALA A 271 -12.93 24.99 -1.81
N ASP A 272 -12.97 24.97 -0.48
CA ASP A 272 -11.93 25.58 0.34
C ASP A 272 -10.65 24.74 0.32
N LYS A 273 -10.77 23.42 0.25
CA LYS A 273 -9.67 22.45 0.21
C LYS A 273 -9.91 21.35 -0.84
N PHE A 274 -8.81 20.83 -1.37
CA PHE A 274 -8.81 19.75 -2.37
C PHE A 274 -7.89 18.63 -1.90
N VAL A 275 -8.33 17.38 -2.10
CA VAL A 275 -7.56 16.18 -1.81
C VAL A 275 -7.33 15.43 -3.11
N MET A 276 -6.09 15.19 -3.48
CA MET A 276 -5.74 14.39 -4.64
C MET A 276 -5.38 12.96 -4.21
N ASN A 277 -6.24 12.00 -4.58
CA ASN A 277 -6.12 10.57 -4.32
C ASN A 277 -5.99 9.80 -5.65
N VAL A 278 -5.07 10.22 -6.48
CA VAL A 278 -4.72 9.57 -7.76
C VAL A 278 -3.28 9.05 -7.71
N ASP A 279 -2.82 8.34 -8.74
CA ASP A 279 -1.39 8.04 -8.82
C ASP A 279 -0.59 9.35 -8.81
N PHE A 280 0.41 9.45 -7.91
CA PHE A 280 1.05 10.73 -7.64
C PHE A 280 1.72 11.33 -8.88
N ALA A 281 2.51 10.55 -9.60
CA ALA A 281 3.25 11.08 -10.74
C ALA A 281 2.32 11.38 -11.93
N THR A 282 1.36 10.48 -12.19
CA THR A 282 0.34 10.69 -13.23
C THR A 282 -0.51 11.95 -12.93
N GLY A 283 -0.97 12.09 -11.68
CA GLY A 283 -1.76 13.25 -11.26
C GLY A 283 -0.97 14.56 -11.34
N MET A 284 0.30 14.54 -10.90
CA MET A 284 1.15 15.73 -11.02
C MET A 284 1.37 16.14 -12.47
N LYS A 285 1.67 15.18 -13.36
CA LYS A 285 1.94 15.48 -14.78
C LYS A 285 0.67 15.81 -15.56
N GLY A 286 -0.45 15.17 -15.25
CA GLY A 286 -1.70 15.33 -15.99
C GLY A 286 -2.58 16.50 -15.53
N LEU A 287 -2.60 16.79 -14.22
CA LEU A 287 -3.56 17.73 -13.65
C LEU A 287 -2.96 19.04 -13.15
N ILE A 288 -1.64 19.11 -12.95
CA ILE A 288 -1.00 20.28 -12.36
C ILE A 288 0.10 20.81 -13.30
N PRO A 289 0.00 22.05 -13.80
CA PRO A 289 1.00 22.62 -14.70
C PRO A 289 2.42 22.58 -14.13
N ASP A 290 3.41 22.15 -14.94
CA ASP A 290 4.81 21.99 -14.52
C ASP A 290 5.41 23.26 -13.92
N LYS A 291 5.06 24.44 -14.49
CA LYS A 291 5.50 25.76 -14.01
C LYS A 291 5.14 26.07 -12.55
N LEU A 292 4.14 25.39 -11.98
CA LEU A 292 3.70 25.55 -10.58
C LEU A 292 4.46 24.63 -9.62
N ARG A 293 5.23 23.66 -10.14
CA ARG A 293 5.95 22.64 -9.40
C ARG A 293 7.46 22.78 -9.58
N LYS A 294 8.22 22.94 -8.51
CA LYS A 294 9.70 23.02 -8.54
C LYS A 294 10.36 21.73 -8.05
N LYS A 295 9.92 21.21 -6.91
CA LYS A 295 10.41 19.96 -6.31
C LYS A 295 9.93 18.75 -7.10
N TRP A 296 8.72 18.82 -7.62
CA TRP A 296 8.01 17.75 -8.31
C TRP A 296 7.75 18.08 -9.80
N SER A 297 8.72 18.77 -10.47
CA SER A 297 8.63 19.04 -11.91
C SER A 297 8.65 17.74 -12.72
N ASP A 298 8.14 17.77 -13.95
CA ASP A 298 8.08 16.60 -14.84
C ASP A 298 9.44 15.92 -14.96
N LYS A 299 10.50 16.69 -15.24
CA LYS A 299 11.86 16.17 -15.30
C LYS A 299 12.28 15.45 -14.02
N LYS A 300 11.99 16.03 -12.84
CA LYS A 300 12.36 15.42 -11.55
C LYS A 300 11.52 14.20 -11.24
N LEU A 301 10.26 14.16 -11.66
CA LEU A 301 9.42 12.96 -11.55
C LEU A 301 9.97 11.83 -12.42
N ASP A 302 10.43 12.13 -13.64
CA ASP A 302 11.03 11.13 -14.53
C ASP A 302 12.35 10.55 -13.98
N GLU A 303 13.13 11.37 -13.23
CA GLU A 303 14.39 10.97 -12.56
C GLU A 303 14.20 10.20 -11.25
N LYS A 304 12.97 10.13 -10.70
CA LYS A 304 12.69 9.39 -9.47
C LYS A 304 12.76 7.89 -9.69
N SER A 305 13.11 7.18 -8.60
CA SER A 305 13.00 5.72 -8.55
C SER A 305 11.56 5.31 -8.27
N TYR A 306 11.06 4.37 -9.06
CA TYR A 306 9.73 3.79 -8.92
C TYR A 306 9.83 2.32 -8.53
N SER A 307 8.75 1.76 -8.01
CA SER A 307 8.66 0.35 -7.69
C SER A 307 8.71 -0.53 -8.93
N CYS A 308 8.94 -1.82 -8.74
CA CYS A 308 8.62 -2.80 -9.77
C CYS A 308 7.13 -2.79 -10.11
N SER A 309 6.79 -3.44 -11.19
CA SER A 309 5.43 -3.78 -11.62
C SER A 309 5.10 -5.22 -11.27
N THR A 310 4.00 -5.71 -11.80
CA THR A 310 3.56 -7.10 -11.70
C THR A 310 3.04 -7.59 -13.03
N TYR A 311 3.30 -8.88 -13.31
CA TYR A 311 2.55 -9.65 -14.28
C TYR A 311 1.51 -10.46 -13.52
N MET A 312 0.25 -10.41 -13.94
CA MET A 312 -0.87 -11.00 -13.23
C MET A 312 -1.59 -12.02 -14.07
N LEU A 313 -1.97 -13.15 -13.44
CA LEU A 313 -2.98 -14.06 -13.98
C LEU A 313 -4.18 -14.09 -13.04
N TYR A 314 -5.35 -13.91 -13.61
CA TYR A 314 -6.65 -14.09 -12.97
C TYR A 314 -7.32 -15.27 -13.68
N LEU A 315 -7.46 -16.40 -12.98
CA LEU A 315 -7.92 -17.67 -13.55
C LEU A 315 -9.19 -18.14 -12.86
N GLY A 316 -10.23 -18.42 -13.64
CA GLY A 316 -11.40 -19.16 -13.19
C GLY A 316 -11.22 -20.63 -13.61
N LEU A 317 -11.36 -21.54 -12.64
CA LEU A 317 -11.14 -22.97 -12.84
C LEU A 317 -12.44 -23.75 -12.60
N ASP A 318 -12.68 -24.81 -13.37
CA ASP A 318 -13.76 -25.80 -13.16
C ASP A 318 -13.39 -26.89 -12.13
N LYS A 319 -12.36 -26.64 -11.34
CA LYS A 319 -11.80 -27.54 -10.33
C LYS A 319 -11.42 -26.78 -9.08
N GLN A 320 -11.57 -27.42 -7.93
CA GLN A 320 -11.04 -26.93 -6.65
C GLN A 320 -9.74 -27.68 -6.33
N TYR A 321 -8.77 -26.97 -5.75
CA TYR A 321 -7.50 -27.50 -5.30
C TYR A 321 -7.39 -27.39 -3.78
N ASP A 322 -6.93 -28.48 -3.13
CA ASP A 322 -6.63 -28.51 -1.69
C ASP A 322 -5.25 -27.89 -1.45
N ALA A 323 -5.18 -26.58 -1.61
CA ALA A 323 -3.98 -25.78 -1.44
C ALA A 323 -4.29 -24.58 -0.54
N PRO A 324 -3.38 -24.12 0.33
CA PRO A 324 -3.64 -23.01 1.23
C PRO A 324 -4.16 -21.75 0.51
N HIS A 325 -4.91 -20.91 1.25
CA HIS A 325 -5.45 -19.66 0.72
C HIS A 325 -4.38 -18.81 0.05
N HIS A 326 -3.22 -18.67 0.68
CA HIS A 326 -2.06 -17.97 0.13
C HIS A 326 -0.87 -18.90 0.04
N GLN A 327 -0.19 -18.88 -1.10
CA GLN A 327 1.08 -19.55 -1.30
C GLN A 327 2.08 -18.62 -1.96
N ILE A 328 3.33 -18.73 -1.55
CA ILE A 328 4.44 -17.98 -2.14
C ILE A 328 5.52 -19.00 -2.49
N TYR A 329 5.89 -19.02 -3.75
CA TYR A 329 7.09 -19.73 -4.18
C TYR A 329 8.24 -18.74 -4.31
N ALA A 330 9.32 -19.00 -3.62
CA ALA A 330 10.55 -18.24 -3.74
C ALA A 330 11.57 -19.00 -4.59
N ALA A 331 12.01 -18.40 -5.66
CA ALA A 331 12.98 -18.97 -6.60
C ALA A 331 14.21 -19.55 -5.89
N LYS A 332 14.78 -20.62 -6.42
CA LYS A 332 15.98 -21.26 -5.87
C LYS A 332 17.16 -20.29 -5.76
N ASP A 333 17.41 -19.51 -6.81
CA ASP A 333 18.34 -18.38 -6.75
C ASP A 333 17.53 -17.06 -6.66
N TYR A 334 17.10 -16.76 -5.43
CA TYR A 334 16.30 -15.58 -5.16
C TYR A 334 17.03 -14.27 -5.49
N GLN A 335 18.35 -14.23 -5.32
CA GLN A 335 19.16 -13.05 -5.66
C GLN A 335 19.20 -12.80 -7.16
N LYS A 336 19.34 -13.87 -7.98
CA LYS A 336 19.26 -13.80 -9.45
C LYS A 336 17.87 -13.28 -9.86
N ASN A 337 16.80 -13.86 -9.30
CA ASN A 337 15.42 -13.46 -9.59
C ASN A 337 15.17 -11.96 -9.30
N LEU A 338 15.65 -11.43 -8.17
CA LEU A 338 15.56 -10.01 -7.86
C LEU A 338 16.38 -9.13 -8.81
N ARG A 339 17.59 -9.56 -9.19
CA ARG A 339 18.42 -8.82 -10.16
C ARG A 339 17.75 -8.75 -11.53
N GLU A 340 17.19 -9.83 -12.01
CA GLU A 340 16.49 -9.87 -13.31
C GLU A 340 15.37 -8.82 -13.34
N VAL A 341 14.52 -8.73 -12.31
CA VAL A 341 13.47 -7.72 -12.22
C VAL A 341 14.04 -6.30 -12.18
N THR A 342 15.11 -6.07 -11.43
CA THR A 342 15.72 -4.71 -11.31
C THR A 342 16.53 -4.30 -12.55
N GLU A 343 17.03 -5.27 -13.32
CA GLU A 343 17.75 -5.07 -14.58
C GLU A 343 16.83 -5.07 -15.81
N ASN A 344 15.52 -4.98 -15.61
CA ASN A 344 14.51 -4.97 -16.66
C ASN A 344 14.53 -6.24 -17.52
N LYS A 345 14.63 -7.40 -16.87
CA LYS A 345 14.57 -8.72 -17.53
C LYS A 345 13.33 -9.49 -17.08
N VAL A 346 12.87 -10.39 -17.93
CA VAL A 346 11.82 -11.35 -17.60
C VAL A 346 12.45 -12.56 -16.91
N THR A 347 11.84 -13.03 -15.84
CA THR A 347 12.32 -14.17 -15.03
C THR A 347 11.86 -15.50 -15.63
N TRP A 348 12.46 -15.90 -16.77
CA TRP A 348 12.04 -17.10 -17.53
C TRP A 348 12.35 -18.43 -16.84
N ASP A 349 13.50 -18.54 -16.17
CA ASP A 349 14.00 -19.84 -15.71
C ASP A 349 13.29 -20.33 -14.44
N ASP A 350 13.14 -19.45 -13.44
CA ASP A 350 12.62 -19.81 -12.11
C ASP A 350 11.97 -18.56 -11.47
N PRO A 351 10.77 -18.16 -11.93
CA PRO A 351 10.08 -17.00 -11.38
C PRO A 351 9.60 -17.26 -9.95
N SER A 352 9.84 -16.32 -9.05
CA SER A 352 9.11 -16.28 -7.78
C SER A 352 7.68 -15.85 -8.04
N ILE A 353 6.72 -16.60 -7.54
CA ILE A 353 5.29 -16.33 -7.72
C ILE A 353 4.55 -16.27 -6.39
N TYR A 354 3.48 -15.50 -6.36
CA TYR A 354 2.48 -15.53 -5.31
C TYR A 354 1.15 -16.01 -5.90
N VAL A 355 0.48 -16.91 -5.19
CA VAL A 355 -0.80 -17.49 -5.58
C VAL A 355 -1.82 -17.29 -4.45
N GLN A 356 -3.01 -16.79 -4.80
CA GLN A 356 -4.17 -16.83 -3.91
C GLN A 356 -5.18 -17.84 -4.45
N ASN A 357 -5.61 -18.77 -3.59
CA ASN A 357 -6.70 -19.71 -3.78
C ASN A 357 -7.85 -19.29 -2.84
N ALA A 358 -8.60 -18.25 -3.22
CA ALA A 358 -9.56 -17.62 -2.34
C ALA A 358 -10.70 -18.54 -1.91
N CYS A 359 -11.14 -19.45 -2.80
CA CYS A 359 -12.33 -20.27 -2.61
C CYS A 359 -12.21 -21.31 -1.49
N VAL A 360 -11.01 -21.64 -0.99
CA VAL A 360 -10.84 -22.52 0.19
C VAL A 360 -11.34 -21.84 1.49
N THR A 361 -11.41 -20.52 1.51
CA THR A 361 -11.90 -19.73 2.66
C THR A 361 -13.22 -19.07 2.33
N ASP A 362 -13.39 -18.59 1.11
CA ASP A 362 -14.53 -17.80 0.66
C ASP A 362 -15.12 -18.38 -0.64
N PRO A 363 -16.10 -19.28 -0.54
CA PRO A 363 -16.73 -19.89 -1.71
C PRO A 363 -17.53 -18.89 -2.56
N THR A 364 -17.77 -17.66 -2.08
CA THR A 364 -18.52 -16.64 -2.84
C THR A 364 -17.72 -16.04 -3.99
N MET A 365 -16.42 -16.35 -4.07
CA MET A 365 -15.51 -15.85 -5.09
C MET A 365 -15.65 -16.57 -6.44
N ALA A 366 -16.29 -17.73 -6.51
CA ALA A 366 -16.49 -18.50 -7.75
C ALA A 366 -17.86 -19.19 -7.75
N PRO A 367 -18.36 -19.67 -8.92
CA PRO A 367 -19.49 -20.58 -8.99
C PRO A 367 -19.25 -21.88 -8.21
N GLU A 368 -20.34 -22.55 -7.80
CA GLU A 368 -20.24 -23.81 -7.05
C GLU A 368 -19.37 -24.87 -7.77
N GLY A 369 -18.48 -25.50 -7.03
CA GLY A 369 -17.54 -26.50 -7.55
C GLY A 369 -16.35 -25.93 -8.33
N HIS A 370 -16.28 -24.63 -8.50
CA HIS A 370 -15.21 -23.90 -9.20
C HIS A 370 -14.25 -23.24 -8.21
N SER A 371 -13.17 -22.67 -8.72
CA SER A 371 -12.26 -21.84 -7.92
C SER A 371 -11.73 -20.64 -8.70
N THR A 372 -11.51 -19.55 -7.94
CA THR A 372 -10.82 -18.35 -8.41
C THR A 372 -9.38 -18.39 -7.95
N ILE A 373 -8.47 -18.26 -8.90
CA ILE A 373 -7.02 -18.20 -8.64
C ILE A 373 -6.48 -16.87 -9.12
N TYR A 374 -5.76 -16.21 -8.22
CA TYR A 374 -5.01 -14.99 -8.50
C TYR A 374 -3.52 -15.31 -8.42
N VAL A 375 -2.76 -14.97 -9.47
CA VAL A 375 -1.30 -15.16 -9.48
C VAL A 375 -0.61 -13.84 -9.74
N LEU A 376 0.37 -13.52 -8.89
CA LEU A 376 1.21 -12.35 -9.03
C LEU A 376 2.67 -12.75 -9.21
N VAL A 377 3.28 -12.24 -10.27
CA VAL A 377 4.71 -12.38 -10.54
C VAL A 377 5.34 -10.99 -10.54
N PRO A 378 6.33 -10.71 -9.68
CA PRO A 378 7.06 -9.45 -9.75
C PRO A 378 7.73 -9.29 -11.11
N ALA A 379 7.48 -8.15 -11.76
CA ALA A 379 8.04 -7.82 -13.06
C ALA A 379 8.65 -6.41 -13.03
N SER A 380 9.55 -6.11 -13.96
CA SER A 380 10.02 -4.74 -14.14
C SER A 380 8.85 -3.82 -14.52
N SER A 381 8.98 -2.53 -14.21
CA SER A 381 8.00 -1.53 -14.67
C SER A 381 8.00 -1.43 -16.20
N SER A 382 6.91 -0.88 -16.78
CA SER A 382 6.77 -0.72 -18.24
C SER A 382 7.93 0.09 -18.85
N HIS A 383 8.56 -0.43 -19.90
CA HIS A 383 9.65 0.16 -20.63
C HIS A 383 9.81 -0.46 -22.03
N GLU A 384 10.51 0.20 -22.95
CA GLU A 384 10.67 -0.22 -24.36
C GLU A 384 11.47 -1.53 -24.58
N GLY A 385 12.10 -2.08 -23.54
CA GLY A 385 12.96 -3.26 -23.66
C GLY A 385 12.24 -4.63 -23.60
N ILE A 386 10.93 -4.66 -23.28
CA ILE A 386 10.12 -5.87 -23.20
C ILE A 386 8.80 -5.63 -23.93
N ASP A 387 8.52 -6.42 -24.96
CA ASP A 387 7.20 -6.46 -25.62
C ASP A 387 6.32 -7.49 -24.90
N TRP A 388 5.52 -7.01 -23.94
CA TRP A 388 4.64 -7.88 -23.16
C TRP A 388 3.52 -8.50 -24.01
N GLU A 389 3.06 -7.84 -25.08
CA GLU A 389 2.04 -8.41 -25.96
C GLU A 389 2.55 -9.64 -26.71
N GLU A 390 3.82 -9.63 -27.12
CA GLU A 390 4.45 -10.77 -27.78
C GLU A 390 4.65 -11.96 -26.84
N ILE A 391 5.10 -11.73 -25.60
CA ILE A 391 5.57 -12.80 -24.71
C ILE A 391 4.58 -13.25 -23.64
N LYS A 392 3.47 -12.53 -23.41
CA LYS A 392 2.58 -12.76 -22.26
C LYS A 392 2.02 -14.17 -22.16
N HIS A 393 1.75 -14.84 -23.28
CA HIS A 393 1.20 -16.21 -23.27
C HIS A 393 2.29 -17.26 -23.02
N ASP A 394 3.46 -17.11 -23.59
CA ASP A 394 4.59 -18.02 -23.34
C ASP A 394 5.03 -17.90 -21.87
N TYR A 395 5.00 -16.69 -21.32
CA TYR A 395 5.31 -16.48 -19.91
C TYR A 395 4.24 -17.05 -19.00
N MET A 396 2.95 -17.00 -19.38
CA MET A 396 1.88 -17.70 -18.68
C MET A 396 2.17 -19.21 -18.55
N ASP A 397 2.61 -19.86 -19.63
CA ASP A 397 2.93 -21.28 -19.60
C ASP A 397 4.08 -21.63 -18.62
N VAL A 398 5.09 -20.77 -18.51
CA VAL A 398 6.15 -20.87 -17.49
C VAL A 398 5.55 -20.77 -16.08
N ILE A 399 4.66 -19.84 -15.84
CA ILE A 399 4.02 -19.63 -14.53
C ILE A 399 3.11 -20.80 -14.17
N LEU A 400 2.28 -21.29 -15.09
CA LEU A 400 1.41 -22.45 -14.86
C LEU A 400 2.22 -23.70 -14.49
N LYS A 401 3.35 -23.92 -15.17
CA LYS A 401 4.27 -25.01 -14.81
C LYS A 401 4.84 -24.83 -13.40
N GLN A 402 5.16 -23.61 -13.00
CA GLN A 402 5.64 -23.33 -11.64
C GLN A 402 4.55 -23.58 -10.58
N MET A 403 3.28 -23.34 -10.91
CA MET A 403 2.15 -23.59 -10.01
C MET A 403 1.94 -25.09 -9.74
N GLU A 404 2.30 -25.98 -10.69
CA GLU A 404 2.24 -27.42 -10.45
C GLU A 404 3.12 -27.85 -9.26
N ASN A 405 4.26 -27.17 -9.04
CA ASN A 405 5.13 -27.41 -7.88
C ASN A 405 4.49 -26.95 -6.55
N LEU A 406 3.38 -26.19 -6.61
CA LEU A 406 2.62 -25.71 -5.45
C LEU A 406 1.33 -26.51 -5.21
N GLY A 407 1.13 -27.65 -5.90
CA GLY A 407 -0.04 -28.52 -5.74
C GLY A 407 -1.19 -28.21 -6.70
N PHE A 408 -0.95 -27.47 -7.78
CA PHE A 408 -1.95 -27.18 -8.81
C PHE A 408 -1.72 -28.04 -10.07
N GLU A 409 -1.56 -29.36 -9.88
CA GLU A 409 -1.30 -30.28 -10.98
C GLU A 409 -2.41 -30.24 -12.04
N GLY A 410 -2.00 -30.14 -13.30
CA GLY A 410 -2.89 -30.10 -14.46
C GLY A 410 -3.73 -28.84 -14.55
N ILE A 411 -3.36 -27.76 -13.88
CA ILE A 411 -4.15 -26.51 -13.83
C ILE A 411 -4.53 -25.99 -15.21
N LYS A 412 -3.65 -26.15 -16.20
CA LYS A 412 -3.89 -25.66 -17.57
C LYS A 412 -5.16 -26.24 -18.20
N ASP A 413 -5.48 -27.50 -17.90
CA ASP A 413 -6.64 -28.20 -18.45
C ASP A 413 -7.96 -27.80 -17.79
N HIS A 414 -7.89 -27.08 -16.67
CA HIS A 414 -9.03 -26.66 -15.86
C HIS A 414 -9.37 -25.17 -15.98
N ILE A 415 -8.63 -24.41 -16.81
CA ILE A 415 -8.89 -22.98 -16.99
C ILE A 415 -10.12 -22.78 -17.88
N VAL A 416 -11.19 -22.23 -17.33
CA VAL A 416 -12.43 -21.87 -18.06
C VAL A 416 -12.62 -20.35 -18.23
N SER A 417 -11.91 -19.55 -17.45
CA SER A 417 -11.82 -18.09 -17.60
C SER A 417 -10.41 -17.63 -17.29
N GLN A 418 -9.90 -16.65 -18.06
CA GLN A 418 -8.59 -16.08 -17.80
C GLN A 418 -8.52 -14.60 -18.15
N THR A 419 -7.71 -13.87 -17.40
CA THR A 419 -7.29 -12.51 -17.70
C THR A 419 -5.81 -12.38 -17.38
N ILE A 420 -5.03 -11.87 -18.32
CA ILE A 420 -3.62 -11.52 -18.13
C ILE A 420 -3.54 -10.01 -18.01
N VAL A 421 -2.77 -9.51 -17.04
CA VAL A 421 -2.47 -8.08 -16.89
C VAL A 421 -0.97 -7.91 -16.79
N THR A 422 -0.41 -7.16 -17.72
CA THR A 422 1.02 -6.92 -17.87
C THR A 422 1.44 -5.57 -17.26
N PRO A 423 2.75 -5.30 -17.11
CA PRO A 423 3.24 -3.97 -16.75
C PRO A 423 2.75 -2.85 -17.68
N ASP A 424 2.56 -3.12 -18.98
CA ASP A 424 2.05 -2.14 -19.94
C ASP A 424 0.55 -1.87 -19.74
N ASP A 425 -0.22 -2.91 -19.38
CA ASP A 425 -1.62 -2.74 -18.99
C ASP A 425 -1.76 -1.88 -17.72
N TRP A 426 -0.87 -2.05 -16.75
CA TRP A 426 -0.86 -1.19 -15.57
C TRP A 426 -0.54 0.27 -15.92
N ALA A 427 0.42 0.49 -16.82
CA ALA A 427 0.76 1.83 -17.29
C ALA A 427 -0.41 2.50 -18.04
N SER A 428 -1.14 1.73 -18.85
CA SER A 428 -2.33 2.23 -19.58
C SER A 428 -3.51 2.59 -18.68
N ARG A 429 -3.51 2.11 -17.42
CA ARG A 429 -4.53 2.40 -16.39
C ARG A 429 -4.13 3.59 -15.49
N ASP A 430 -3.34 4.54 -16.00
CA ASP A 430 -2.85 5.72 -15.28
C ASP A 430 -1.96 5.41 -14.05
N ILE A 431 -1.28 4.26 -14.06
CA ILE A 431 -0.24 3.94 -13.09
C ILE A 431 1.11 4.28 -13.74
N TYR A 432 1.77 5.31 -13.24
CA TYR A 432 2.98 5.83 -13.85
C TYR A 432 4.06 4.76 -14.04
N LYS A 433 4.48 4.53 -15.30
CA LYS A 433 5.41 3.45 -15.71
C LYS A 433 4.97 2.04 -15.30
N GLY A 434 3.68 1.81 -15.01
CA GLY A 434 3.19 0.55 -14.48
C GLY A 434 3.70 0.21 -13.07
N ALA A 435 4.26 1.16 -12.34
CA ALA A 435 4.82 0.98 -11.00
C ALA A 435 3.70 0.87 -9.94
N VAL A 436 3.18 -0.34 -9.73
CA VAL A 436 1.97 -0.60 -8.93
C VAL A 436 2.07 -0.19 -7.46
N PHE A 437 3.29 -0.11 -6.90
CA PHE A 437 3.55 0.38 -5.55
C PHE A 437 4.01 1.84 -5.50
N ASN A 438 3.94 2.57 -6.63
CA ASN A 438 4.26 3.99 -6.76
C ASN A 438 5.76 4.29 -6.59
N LEU A 439 6.13 5.48 -6.05
CA LEU A 439 7.50 5.86 -5.74
C LEU A 439 8.17 4.82 -4.81
N ALA A 440 9.40 4.43 -5.13
CA ALA A 440 10.19 3.54 -4.28
C ALA A 440 10.40 4.12 -2.87
N HIS A 441 10.70 3.25 -1.90
CA HIS A 441 10.83 3.61 -0.49
C HIS A 441 12.30 3.71 -0.03
N GLY A 442 13.19 4.14 -0.93
CA GLY A 442 14.57 4.47 -0.57
C GLY A 442 14.67 5.64 0.40
N LEU A 443 15.74 5.70 1.19
CA LEU A 443 15.94 6.79 2.17
C LEU A 443 15.95 8.20 1.55
N ASP A 444 16.28 8.29 0.27
CA ASP A 444 16.23 9.49 -0.56
C ASP A 444 14.83 9.92 -0.96
N GLN A 445 13.82 9.03 -0.78
CA GLN A 445 12.41 9.23 -1.19
C GLN A 445 11.41 8.99 -0.05
N MET A 446 11.87 8.92 1.20
CA MET A 446 11.04 8.71 2.38
C MET A 446 10.95 9.95 3.27
N LEU A 447 10.06 9.90 4.27
CA LEU A 447 9.84 10.94 5.27
C LEU A 447 9.54 12.29 4.58
N TRP A 448 10.25 13.37 4.91
CA TRP A 448 10.06 14.71 4.31
C TRP A 448 10.47 14.80 2.83
N ARG A 449 11.15 13.79 2.30
CA ARG A 449 11.53 13.72 0.87
C ARG A 449 10.45 13.10 0.02
N ARG A 450 9.49 12.38 0.62
CA ARG A 450 8.28 11.88 -0.03
C ARG A 450 7.26 13.00 -0.19
N PRO A 451 6.32 12.96 -1.16
CA PRO A 451 5.21 13.90 -1.23
C PRO A 451 4.46 13.96 0.11
N GLN A 452 4.24 15.17 0.61
CA GLN A 452 3.64 15.38 1.92
C GLN A 452 2.11 15.46 1.83
N ASN A 453 1.42 15.08 2.91
CA ASN A 453 -0.04 15.07 2.98
C ASN A 453 -0.66 16.46 2.77
N LYS A 454 -0.04 17.54 3.27
CA LYS A 454 -0.30 18.90 2.81
C LYS A 454 0.75 19.25 1.76
N PHE A 455 0.32 19.42 0.51
CA PHE A 455 1.25 19.59 -0.59
C PHE A 455 2.05 20.89 -0.43
N GLU A 456 3.36 20.77 -0.48
CA GLU A 456 4.26 21.87 -0.10
C GLU A 456 4.41 22.99 -1.13
N GLU A 457 3.97 22.77 -2.37
CA GLU A 457 4.16 23.72 -3.48
C GLU A 457 2.88 24.48 -3.86
N LEU A 458 1.70 23.98 -3.44
CA LEU A 458 0.40 24.59 -3.74
C LEU A 458 -0.44 24.77 -2.48
N GLU A 459 -1.14 25.88 -2.40
CA GLU A 459 -2.08 26.15 -1.33
C GLU A 459 -3.40 25.42 -1.56
N SER A 460 -4.08 25.03 -0.49
CA SER A 460 -5.38 24.35 -0.49
C SER A 460 -5.35 22.91 -1.05
N LEU A 461 -4.19 22.36 -1.45
CA LEU A 461 -4.05 21.01 -1.96
C LEU A 461 -3.45 20.07 -0.91
N TYR A 462 -4.12 18.91 -0.77
CA TYR A 462 -3.70 17.80 0.09
C TYR A 462 -3.56 16.53 -0.75
N LEU A 463 -2.70 15.62 -0.30
CA LEU A 463 -2.42 14.36 -0.98
C LEU A 463 -2.74 13.18 -0.08
N VAL A 464 -3.25 12.11 -0.66
CA VAL A 464 -3.42 10.81 -0.02
C VAL A 464 -3.03 9.68 -0.98
N GLY A 465 -2.79 8.49 -0.46
CA GLY A 465 -2.47 7.32 -1.27
C GLY A 465 -1.02 6.88 -1.21
N GLY A 466 -0.68 5.82 -1.95
CA GLY A 466 0.61 5.15 -1.87
C GLY A 466 1.82 5.97 -2.31
N GLY A 467 1.62 7.00 -3.14
CA GLY A 467 2.67 7.93 -3.56
C GLY A 467 3.01 9.00 -2.51
N THR A 468 2.20 9.12 -1.46
CA THR A 468 2.29 10.13 -0.40
C THR A 468 2.84 9.52 0.89
N HIS A 469 3.27 10.35 1.84
CA HIS A 469 3.62 9.90 3.19
C HIS A 469 2.39 9.27 3.89
N PRO A 470 2.51 8.14 4.62
CA PRO A 470 3.75 7.38 4.93
C PRO A 470 4.27 6.50 3.81
N GLY A 471 3.46 6.05 2.84
CA GLY A 471 3.90 5.23 1.75
C GLY A 471 2.86 4.30 1.16
N SER A 472 3.31 3.28 0.43
CA SER A 472 2.48 2.28 -0.22
C SER A 472 2.10 1.13 0.74
N GLY A 473 0.99 0.45 0.44
CA GLY A 473 0.37 -0.60 1.24
C GLY A 473 -0.97 -0.14 1.83
N LEU A 474 -1.96 -1.03 1.88
CA LEU A 474 -3.33 -0.64 2.29
C LEU A 474 -3.38 0.04 3.65
N PRO A 475 -2.73 -0.47 4.73
CA PRO A 475 -2.73 0.21 6.02
C PRO A 475 -2.13 1.62 5.96
N THR A 476 -0.99 1.79 5.28
CA THR A 476 -0.33 3.11 5.16
C THR A 476 -1.11 4.07 4.26
N ILE A 477 -1.86 3.56 3.28
CA ILE A 477 -2.77 4.36 2.45
C ILE A 477 -3.94 4.89 3.29
N LEU A 478 -4.54 4.06 4.13
CA LEU A 478 -5.58 4.46 5.08
C LEU A 478 -5.04 5.53 6.06
N GLU A 479 -3.83 5.31 6.58
CA GLU A 479 -3.14 6.28 7.45
C GLU A 479 -2.89 7.62 6.75
N SER A 480 -2.51 7.61 5.47
CA SER A 480 -2.33 8.86 4.70
C SER A 480 -3.64 9.66 4.63
N GLY A 481 -4.78 8.98 4.52
CA GLY A 481 -6.12 9.58 4.58
C GLY A 481 -6.39 10.23 5.93
N ARG A 482 -6.09 9.53 7.04
CA ARG A 482 -6.26 10.03 8.41
C ARG A 482 -5.38 11.26 8.68
N ILE A 483 -4.11 11.23 8.26
CA ILE A 483 -3.20 12.38 8.39
C ILE A 483 -3.74 13.59 7.63
N SER A 484 -4.18 13.40 6.39
CA SER A 484 -4.72 14.50 5.57
C SER A 484 -6.02 15.06 6.13
N ALA A 485 -6.93 14.22 6.62
CA ALA A 485 -8.16 14.66 7.29
C ALA A 485 -7.86 15.55 8.51
N LYS A 486 -6.90 15.14 9.37
CA LYS A 486 -6.47 15.94 10.53
C LYS A 486 -5.88 17.28 10.13
N LEU A 487 -5.03 17.31 9.10
CA LEU A 487 -4.44 18.55 8.59
C LEU A 487 -5.49 19.49 8.01
N ILE A 488 -6.49 18.97 7.29
CA ILE A 488 -7.60 19.75 6.75
C ILE A 488 -8.46 20.31 7.88
N CYS A 489 -8.84 19.50 8.87
CA CYS A 489 -9.58 19.96 10.05
C CYS A 489 -8.85 21.11 10.77
N ALA A 490 -7.52 20.97 10.96
CA ALA A 490 -6.72 22.03 11.58
C ALA A 490 -6.72 23.32 10.75
N ASP A 491 -6.63 23.25 9.43
CA ASP A 491 -6.65 24.40 8.53
C ASP A 491 -8.06 25.04 8.38
N LEU A 492 -9.12 24.29 8.67
CA LEU A 492 -10.51 24.79 8.77
C LEU A 492 -10.87 25.27 10.18
N GLY A 493 -9.97 25.14 11.16
CA GLY A 493 -10.22 25.53 12.56
C GLY A 493 -11.11 24.54 13.33
N ILE A 494 -11.31 23.31 12.80
CA ILE A 494 -12.14 22.27 13.39
C ILE A 494 -11.28 21.42 14.33
N ILE A 495 -11.81 21.08 15.51
CA ILE A 495 -11.25 20.08 16.42
C ILE A 495 -12.15 18.87 16.33
N PRO A 496 -11.73 17.80 15.62
CA PRO A 496 -12.55 16.60 15.51
C PRO A 496 -12.59 15.85 16.86
N ASP A 497 -13.75 15.29 17.21
CA ASP A 497 -13.98 14.51 18.44
C ASP A 497 -13.20 13.16 18.42
N TRP A 498 -12.91 12.64 17.23
CA TRP A 498 -12.14 11.41 16.99
C TRP A 498 -10.61 11.61 17.01
N ASN A 499 -10.12 12.78 17.41
CA ASN A 499 -8.68 13.10 17.35
C ASN A 499 -7.79 12.21 18.25
N GLY A 500 -8.36 11.51 19.21
CA GLY A 500 -7.63 10.64 20.13
C GLY A 500 -6.55 11.39 20.96
N LYS A 501 -5.56 10.63 21.45
CA LYS A 501 -4.42 11.17 22.20
C LYS A 501 -3.23 11.55 21.30
N ASP A 502 -3.48 11.94 20.05
CA ASP A 502 -2.42 12.31 19.11
C ASP A 502 -1.78 13.64 19.48
N THR A 503 -0.65 13.58 20.12
CA THR A 503 0.10 14.75 20.63
C THR A 503 0.55 15.71 19.51
N TRP A 504 0.73 15.23 18.25
CA TRP A 504 1.18 16.09 17.16
C TRP A 504 0.10 17.06 16.64
N PHE A 505 -1.19 16.72 16.81
CA PHE A 505 -2.28 17.62 16.42
C PHE A 505 -2.32 18.87 17.33
N GLU A 506 -2.04 18.72 18.60
CA GLU A 506 -1.89 19.83 19.55
C GLU A 506 -0.72 20.76 19.18
N ASP A 507 0.38 20.17 18.66
CA ASP A 507 1.57 20.92 18.23
C ASP A 507 1.34 21.75 16.96
N ILE A 508 0.37 21.37 16.11
CA ILE A 508 0.00 22.15 14.92
C ILE A 508 -0.73 23.43 15.28
N LYS A 509 -1.58 23.39 16.31
CA LYS A 509 -2.38 24.56 16.76
C LYS A 509 -1.58 25.64 17.45
N ARG A 510 -0.41 25.34 17.98
CA ARG A 510 0.44 26.35 18.60
C ARG A 510 1.04 27.23 17.50
N PRO A 511 0.68 28.53 17.40
CA PRO A 511 1.36 29.44 16.49
C PRO A 511 2.85 29.40 16.81
N ARG A 512 3.71 29.25 15.80
CA ARG A 512 5.16 29.41 15.98
C ARG A 512 5.38 30.79 16.56
N VAL A 513 5.72 30.91 17.85
CA VAL A 513 6.26 32.13 18.42
C VAL A 513 7.49 32.47 17.61
N ALA A 514 7.41 33.53 16.83
CA ALA A 514 8.55 34.05 16.08
C ALA A 514 9.61 34.42 17.12
N THR A 515 10.65 33.60 17.23
CA THR A 515 11.85 33.93 18.02
C THR A 515 12.67 34.99 17.28
N ASN A 516 12.09 36.19 17.18
CA ASN A 516 12.78 37.40 16.77
C ASN A 516 12.44 38.54 17.73
N GLN A 517 12.80 38.38 19.02
CA GLN A 517 13.09 39.48 19.89
C GLN A 517 14.40 39.17 20.61
N LYS A 518 15.51 39.70 20.06
CA LYS A 518 16.73 39.89 20.82
C LYS A 518 16.37 40.78 22.01
N PRO A 519 16.74 40.45 23.25
CA PRO A 519 16.55 41.35 24.37
C PRO A 519 17.38 42.59 24.09
N LYS A 520 16.74 43.76 24.08
CA LYS A 520 17.42 45.05 24.18
C LYS A 520 18.03 45.10 25.58
N ILE A 521 19.36 45.00 25.67
CA ILE A 521 20.12 45.34 26.85
C ILE A 521 20.01 46.86 26.97
N SER A 522 19.24 47.37 27.94
CA SER A 522 19.28 48.74 28.35
C SER A 522 20.48 48.94 29.26
N ASN A 523 21.50 49.61 28.74
CA ASN A 523 22.50 50.27 29.59
C ASN A 523 21.85 51.46 30.25
N THR A 524 21.67 51.44 31.55
CA THR A 524 21.83 52.52 32.49
C THR A 524 22.22 51.95 33.85
#